data_d655ea67c13bf55c189e00250dd22326
#
_entry.id   d655ea67c13bf55c189e00250dd22326
#
_cell.length_a   1.000
_cell.length_b   1.000
_cell.length_c   1.000
_cell.angle_alpha   90.00
_cell.angle_beta   90.00
_cell.angle_gamma   90.00
#
_symmetry.space_group_name_H-M   'P 1'
#
loop_
_entity.id
_entity.type
_entity.pdbx_description
1 polymer ?
#
loop_
_entity_poly.entity_id
_entity_poly.type
_entity_poly.pdbx_seq_one_letter_code
_entity_poly.pdbx_strand_id
1 'polypeptide(L)'
;QVTPNSMLQRALLSDTVKAKILREVGITEEQKDELLTRIETFELSDKIRHNALYRESVCEMSRKAYPITIEYFKQEKLFEDSTVAIVDSGWNGSMQRSLRQLMDAEHYQGEIIGFYFGLFQEPPQMPNSTYLHWYFGPSRRLSDKVRFSNNLFECICAAPHGTTLGYQYSQNGIVPVFGDTVSEKQNEFVRRQIELITNFASEQIADKKFKDFKLARAERMSRQLIRQLMYRPKPEIVAAFQEMQFCDDIYESYYSA
;
A
#
# COMPACT_ATOMS: atom_id res chain seq x y z
N GLN A 1 -11.29 -12.05 -2.18
CA GLN A 1 -11.36 -13.52 -2.15
C GLN A 1 -10.06 -14.01 -1.55
N VAL A 2 -10.11 -14.88 -0.53
CA VAL A 2 -8.94 -15.39 0.18
C VAL A 2 -8.91 -16.90 0.04
N THR A 3 -7.76 -17.45 -0.32
CA THR A 3 -7.49 -18.89 -0.34
C THR A 3 -6.35 -19.21 0.63
N PRO A 4 -6.19 -20.46 1.09
CA PRO A 4 -5.03 -20.85 1.91
C PRO A 4 -3.69 -20.48 1.28
N ASN A 5 -3.54 -20.69 -0.03
CA ASN A 5 -2.35 -20.37 -0.78
C ASN A 5 -2.08 -18.85 -0.81
N SER A 6 -3.12 -18.04 -1.06
CA SER A 6 -2.99 -16.58 -1.12
C SER A 6 -2.58 -15.96 0.23
N MET A 7 -2.93 -16.60 1.36
CA MET A 7 -2.52 -16.14 2.69
C MET A 7 -1.00 -16.22 2.91
N LEU A 8 -0.31 -17.15 2.24
CA LEU A 8 1.14 -17.33 2.36
C LEU A 8 1.95 -16.56 1.29
N GLN A 9 1.29 -16.03 0.25
CA GLN A 9 1.97 -15.32 -0.84
C GLN A 9 2.75 -14.10 -0.35
N ARG A 10 2.15 -13.31 0.55
CA ARG A 10 2.78 -12.08 1.10
C ARG A 10 4.04 -12.35 1.93
N ALA A 11 4.30 -13.59 2.30
CA ALA A 11 5.50 -13.97 3.04
C ALA A 11 6.72 -14.24 2.13
N LEU A 12 6.57 -14.16 0.80
CA LEU A 12 7.63 -14.39 -0.21
C LEU A 12 8.35 -15.76 -0.04
N LEU A 13 7.63 -16.75 0.48
CA LEU A 13 8.16 -18.10 0.69
C LEU A 13 8.14 -18.91 -0.60
N SER A 14 9.09 -19.84 -0.77
CA SER A 14 9.08 -20.75 -1.90
C SER A 14 7.87 -21.67 -1.87
N ASP A 15 7.42 -22.13 -3.04
CA ASP A 15 6.24 -23.00 -3.15
C ASP A 15 6.39 -24.29 -2.35
N THR A 16 7.61 -24.83 -2.28
CA THR A 16 7.92 -26.01 -1.45
C THR A 16 7.67 -25.76 0.03
N VAL A 17 8.08 -24.59 0.54
CA VAL A 17 7.87 -24.21 1.93
C VAL A 17 6.38 -23.92 2.20
N LYS A 18 5.70 -23.21 1.29
CA LYS A 18 4.26 -22.95 1.38
C LYS A 18 3.46 -24.26 1.46
N ALA A 19 3.72 -25.20 0.55
CA ALA A 19 3.04 -26.49 0.53
C ALA A 19 3.26 -27.30 1.83
N LYS A 20 4.47 -27.24 2.39
CA LYS A 20 4.76 -27.90 3.67
C LYS A 20 3.99 -27.27 4.85
N ILE A 21 3.98 -25.92 4.91
CA ILE A 21 3.23 -25.20 5.93
C ILE A 21 1.73 -25.52 5.85
N LEU A 22 1.15 -25.45 4.64
CA LEU A 22 -0.28 -25.76 4.44
C LEU A 22 -0.62 -27.16 4.90
N ARG A 23 0.20 -28.15 4.59
CA ARG A 23 0.02 -29.53 5.05
C ARG A 23 0.09 -29.63 6.57
N GLU A 24 1.04 -28.97 7.22
CA GLU A 24 1.19 -28.99 8.68
C GLU A 24 0.00 -28.33 9.41
N VAL A 25 -0.67 -27.34 8.78
CA VAL A 25 -1.88 -26.72 9.34
C VAL A 25 -3.19 -27.42 8.93
N GLY A 26 -3.09 -28.55 8.21
CA GLY A 26 -4.22 -29.42 7.87
C GLY A 26 -4.93 -29.09 6.56
N ILE A 27 -4.28 -28.37 5.64
CA ILE A 27 -4.80 -28.06 4.30
C ILE A 27 -4.21 -29.04 3.29
N THR A 28 -5.07 -29.71 2.52
CA THR A 28 -4.64 -30.61 1.44
C THR A 28 -4.30 -29.85 0.17
N GLU A 29 -3.68 -30.54 -0.80
CA GLU A 29 -3.32 -29.94 -2.10
C GLU A 29 -4.56 -29.48 -2.89
N GLU A 30 -5.67 -30.20 -2.76
CA GLU A 30 -6.95 -29.87 -3.40
C GLU A 30 -7.59 -28.62 -2.77
N GLN A 31 -7.40 -28.42 -1.46
CA GLN A 31 -8.01 -27.32 -0.71
C GLN A 31 -7.23 -26.01 -0.76
N LYS A 32 -5.97 -26.03 -1.20
CA LYS A 32 -5.10 -24.85 -1.12
C LYS A 32 -5.61 -23.62 -1.86
N ASP A 33 -6.39 -23.83 -2.92
CA ASP A 33 -6.95 -22.77 -3.76
C ASP A 33 -8.47 -22.62 -3.62
N GLU A 34 -9.10 -23.31 -2.66
CA GLU A 34 -10.50 -23.13 -2.33
C GLU A 34 -10.74 -21.80 -1.58
N LEU A 35 -11.88 -21.19 -1.87
CA LEU A 35 -12.25 -19.91 -1.24
C LEU A 35 -12.64 -20.14 0.23
N LEU A 36 -12.01 -19.38 1.09
CA LEU A 36 -12.30 -19.40 2.53
C LEU A 36 -13.40 -18.40 2.90
N THR A 37 -14.26 -18.82 3.81
CA THR A 37 -15.13 -17.91 4.55
C THR A 37 -14.29 -17.01 5.49
N ARG A 38 -14.91 -15.96 6.00
CA ARG A 38 -14.25 -15.07 6.97
C ARG A 38 -13.81 -15.80 8.24
N ILE A 39 -14.61 -16.78 8.71
CA ILE A 39 -14.30 -17.57 9.91
C ILE A 39 -13.11 -18.47 9.62
N GLU A 40 -13.15 -19.24 8.54
CA GLU A 40 -12.04 -20.12 8.13
C GLU A 40 -10.74 -19.35 7.91
N THR A 41 -10.82 -18.16 7.29
CA THR A 41 -9.66 -17.27 7.13
C THR A 41 -9.05 -16.90 8.48
N PHE A 42 -9.87 -16.58 9.47
CA PHE A 42 -9.39 -16.23 10.80
C PHE A 42 -8.73 -17.43 11.50
N GLU A 43 -9.40 -18.59 11.49
CA GLU A 43 -8.89 -19.83 12.10
C GLU A 43 -7.60 -20.31 11.45
N LEU A 44 -7.52 -20.28 10.11
CA LEU A 44 -6.32 -20.66 9.39
C LEU A 44 -5.18 -19.67 9.63
N SER A 45 -5.46 -18.37 9.68
CA SER A 45 -4.48 -17.34 10.03
C SER A 45 -3.85 -17.59 11.40
N ASP A 46 -4.66 -18.00 12.37
CA ASP A 46 -4.16 -18.32 13.71
C ASP A 46 -3.26 -19.57 13.69
N LYS A 47 -3.67 -20.64 12.99
CA LYS A 47 -2.83 -21.84 12.81
C LYS A 47 -1.51 -21.54 12.13
N ILE A 48 -1.52 -20.77 11.04
CA ILE A 48 -0.30 -20.37 10.30
C ILE A 48 0.62 -19.56 11.22
N ARG A 49 0.09 -18.59 11.94
CA ARG A 49 0.88 -17.75 12.87
C ARG A 49 1.60 -18.56 13.95
N HIS A 50 1.02 -19.65 14.42
CA HIS A 50 1.61 -20.53 15.42
C HIS A 50 2.46 -21.66 14.84
N ASN A 51 2.46 -21.84 13.51
CA ASN A 51 3.27 -22.86 12.86
C ASN A 51 4.76 -22.51 12.96
N ALA A 52 5.57 -23.47 13.44
CA ALA A 52 7.00 -23.26 13.69
C ALA A 52 7.77 -23.02 12.38
N LEU A 53 7.49 -23.80 11.34
CA LEU A 53 8.16 -23.66 10.04
C LEU A 53 7.85 -22.30 9.40
N TYR A 54 6.60 -21.83 9.49
CA TYR A 54 6.22 -20.50 9.01
C TYR A 54 7.04 -19.41 9.70
N ARG A 55 7.07 -19.43 11.03
CA ARG A 55 7.79 -18.41 11.81
C ARG A 55 9.29 -18.43 11.52
N GLU A 56 9.90 -19.60 11.46
CA GLU A 56 11.32 -19.74 11.15
C GLU A 56 11.65 -19.23 9.75
N SER A 57 10.85 -19.62 8.75
CA SER A 57 11.02 -19.20 7.37
C SER A 57 10.88 -17.70 7.19
N VAL A 58 9.85 -17.08 7.81
CA VAL A 58 9.66 -15.62 7.77
C VAL A 58 10.81 -14.90 8.48
N CYS A 59 11.27 -15.39 9.62
CA CYS A 59 12.42 -14.82 10.31
C CYS A 59 13.70 -14.91 9.49
N GLU A 60 13.92 -16.03 8.79
CA GLU A 60 15.08 -16.18 7.90
C GLU A 60 15.03 -15.19 6.73
N MET A 61 13.88 -15.08 6.06
CA MET A 61 13.68 -14.10 4.98
C MET A 61 13.90 -12.67 5.47
N SER A 62 13.34 -12.34 6.63
CA SER A 62 13.51 -11.01 7.23
C SER A 62 14.98 -10.71 7.55
N ARG A 63 15.74 -11.66 8.09
CA ARG A 63 17.18 -11.48 8.36
C ARG A 63 17.98 -11.21 7.10
N LYS A 64 17.60 -11.84 5.97
CA LYS A 64 18.27 -11.63 4.67
C LYS A 64 17.93 -10.25 4.08
N ALA A 65 16.67 -9.83 4.19
CA ALA A 65 16.18 -8.58 3.61
C ALA A 65 16.55 -7.33 4.45
N TYR A 66 16.67 -7.48 5.77
CA TYR A 66 16.85 -6.36 6.70
C TYR A 66 18.07 -5.49 6.37
N PRO A 67 19.30 -6.02 6.21
CA PRO A 67 20.49 -5.18 6.02
C PRO A 67 20.36 -4.25 4.80
N ILE A 68 20.05 -4.81 3.66
CA ILE A 68 19.92 -4.03 2.41
C ILE A 68 18.74 -3.03 2.45
N THR A 69 17.65 -3.37 3.15
CA THR A 69 16.52 -2.47 3.35
C THR A 69 16.94 -1.25 4.17
N ILE A 70 17.69 -1.47 5.25
CA ILE A 70 18.19 -0.38 6.08
C ILE A 70 19.21 0.49 5.34
N GLU A 71 20.10 -0.13 4.57
CA GLU A 71 21.05 0.61 3.73
C GLU A 71 20.33 1.45 2.67
N TYR A 72 19.26 0.91 2.04
CA TYR A 72 18.41 1.68 1.14
C TYR A 72 17.75 2.87 1.85
N PHE A 73 17.20 2.69 3.05
CA PHE A 73 16.61 3.79 3.81
C PHE A 73 17.65 4.85 4.19
N LYS A 74 18.90 4.46 4.48
CA LYS A 74 20.00 5.39 4.71
C LYS A 74 20.37 6.15 3.44
N GLN A 75 20.41 5.46 2.29
CA GLN A 75 20.61 6.08 0.98
C GLN A 75 19.55 7.14 0.68
N GLU A 76 18.27 6.84 0.99
CA GLU A 76 17.13 7.75 0.82
C GLU A 76 17.00 8.79 1.97
N LYS A 77 18.00 8.86 2.86
CA LYS A 77 18.10 9.86 3.93
C LYS A 77 17.01 9.81 5.00
N LEU A 78 16.34 8.67 5.17
CA LEU A 78 15.26 8.55 6.15
C LEU A 78 15.70 8.72 7.61
N PHE A 79 17.00 8.67 7.89
CA PHE A 79 17.54 8.77 9.24
C PHE A 79 18.26 10.10 9.52
N GLU A 80 18.35 11.00 8.53
CA GLU A 80 19.14 12.24 8.66
C GLU A 80 18.40 13.31 9.47
N ASP A 81 17.08 13.43 9.28
CA ASP A 81 16.27 14.48 9.91
C ASP A 81 15.61 13.98 11.21
N SER A 82 15.29 14.92 12.10
CA SER A 82 14.55 14.65 13.33
C SER A 82 13.06 14.33 13.09
N THR A 83 12.57 14.57 11.90
CA THR A 83 11.17 14.32 11.50
C THR A 83 11.11 13.83 10.09
N VAL A 84 10.44 12.70 9.88
CA VAL A 84 10.14 12.12 8.56
C VAL A 84 8.66 12.26 8.28
N ALA A 85 8.32 12.83 7.14
CA ALA A 85 6.95 12.89 6.64
C ALA A 85 6.73 11.80 5.59
N ILE A 86 5.67 11.02 5.75
CA ILE A 86 5.21 10.07 4.74
C ILE A 86 3.83 10.46 4.23
N VAL A 87 3.60 10.30 2.94
CA VAL A 87 2.28 10.50 2.31
C VAL A 87 1.79 9.15 1.82
N ASP A 88 0.64 8.74 2.28
CA ASP A 88 0.10 7.41 2.02
C ASP A 88 -1.37 7.48 1.61
N SER A 89 -1.72 6.83 0.50
CA SER A 89 -3.12 6.57 0.17
C SER A 89 -3.76 5.61 1.17
N GLY A 90 -2.94 4.77 1.82
CA GLY A 90 -3.30 3.59 2.61
C GLY A 90 -4.22 3.87 3.80
N TRP A 91 -4.78 2.80 4.35
CA TRP A 91 -6.07 2.84 5.01
C TRP A 91 -6.00 2.49 6.50
N ASN A 92 -4.90 1.88 6.95
CA ASN A 92 -4.80 1.29 8.29
C ASN A 92 -3.54 1.72 9.06
N GLY A 93 -2.65 2.50 8.45
CA GLY A 93 -1.40 2.93 9.08
C GLY A 93 -0.39 1.79 9.34
N SER A 94 -0.58 0.62 8.73
CA SER A 94 0.28 -0.56 8.96
C SER A 94 1.69 -0.38 8.40
N MET A 95 1.83 0.31 7.26
CA MET A 95 3.11 0.62 6.66
C MET A 95 3.94 1.54 7.57
N GLN A 96 3.35 2.63 8.06
CA GLN A 96 4.03 3.53 9.00
C GLN A 96 4.45 2.82 10.29
N ARG A 97 3.60 1.93 10.82
CA ARG A 97 3.96 1.10 11.98
C ARG A 97 5.19 0.24 11.70
N SER A 98 5.22 -0.45 10.55
CA SER A 98 6.36 -1.28 10.17
C SER A 98 7.63 -0.45 9.97
N LEU A 99 7.52 0.70 9.32
CA LEU A 99 8.64 1.64 9.18
C LEU A 99 9.14 2.10 10.55
N ARG A 100 8.24 2.48 11.47
CA ARG A 100 8.63 2.88 12.85
C ARG A 100 9.40 1.76 13.54
N GLN A 101 8.93 0.52 13.47
CA GLN A 101 9.62 -0.61 14.07
C GLN A 101 11.04 -0.83 13.50
N LEU A 102 11.20 -0.68 12.18
CA LEU A 102 12.52 -0.76 11.54
C LEU A 102 13.44 0.38 11.99
N MET A 103 12.94 1.60 12.05
CA MET A 103 13.69 2.77 12.48
C MET A 103 14.04 2.72 13.98
N ASP A 104 13.15 2.19 14.82
CA ASP A 104 13.43 1.94 16.25
C ASP A 104 14.57 0.93 16.43
N ALA A 105 14.62 -0.13 15.62
CA ALA A 105 15.69 -1.11 15.65
C ALA A 105 17.07 -0.49 15.29
N GLU A 106 17.06 0.57 14.49
CA GLU A 106 18.26 1.40 14.18
C GLU A 106 18.45 2.58 15.14
N HIS A 107 17.76 2.58 16.29
CA HIS A 107 17.85 3.60 17.32
C HIS A 107 17.46 5.03 16.88
N TYR A 108 16.64 5.16 15.84
CA TYR A 108 16.15 6.46 15.39
C TYR A 108 15.16 7.05 16.40
N GLN A 109 15.47 8.25 16.90
CA GLN A 109 14.68 8.95 17.92
C GLN A 109 13.72 9.99 17.37
N GLY A 110 13.76 10.25 16.06
CA GLY A 110 12.92 11.25 15.41
C GLY A 110 11.45 10.82 15.28
N GLU A 111 10.62 11.76 14.89
CA GLU A 111 9.18 11.56 14.68
C GLU A 111 8.89 11.09 13.26
N ILE A 112 7.87 10.24 13.08
CA ILE A 112 7.28 9.91 11.78
C ILE A 112 5.86 10.48 11.74
N ILE A 113 5.61 11.39 10.80
CA ILE A 113 4.31 11.99 10.57
C ILE A 113 3.71 11.42 9.29
N GLY A 114 2.63 10.65 9.42
CA GLY A 114 1.90 10.09 8.29
C GLY A 114 0.76 11.00 7.87
N PHE A 115 0.72 11.36 6.59
CA PHE A 115 -0.36 12.10 5.95
C PHE A 115 -1.17 11.13 5.08
N TYR A 116 -2.31 10.70 5.61
CA TYR A 116 -3.18 9.73 4.96
C TYR A 116 -4.31 10.41 4.20
N PHE A 117 -4.61 9.92 3.02
CA PHE A 117 -5.82 10.33 2.32
C PHE A 117 -7.05 9.98 3.16
N GLY A 118 -7.12 8.74 3.67
CA GLY A 118 -8.17 8.31 4.59
C GLY A 118 -7.72 7.17 5.50
N LEU A 119 -8.32 7.07 6.67
CA LEU A 119 -8.11 5.97 7.61
C LEU A 119 -9.43 5.27 7.92
N PHE A 120 -9.49 3.95 7.67
CA PHE A 120 -10.67 3.15 7.96
C PHE A 120 -10.82 2.79 9.44
N GLN A 121 -9.73 2.70 10.16
CA GLN A 121 -9.69 2.37 11.59
C GLN A 121 -8.63 3.19 12.31
N GLU A 122 -8.71 3.22 13.63
CA GLU A 122 -7.65 3.83 14.44
C GLU A 122 -6.35 3.04 14.24
N PRO A 123 -5.26 3.71 13.81
CA PRO A 123 -3.99 3.04 13.68
C PRO A 123 -3.43 2.70 15.06
N PRO A 124 -2.59 1.64 15.17
CA PRO A 124 -1.92 1.33 16.40
C PRO A 124 -1.08 2.52 16.89
N GLN A 125 -1.26 2.90 18.15
CA GLN A 125 -0.44 3.96 18.75
C GLN A 125 1.00 3.48 18.89
N MET A 126 1.92 4.26 18.35
CA MET A 126 3.36 4.02 18.42
C MET A 126 4.06 5.27 18.95
N PRO A 127 5.11 5.13 19.79
CA PRO A 127 5.93 6.27 20.19
C PRO A 127 6.47 7.01 18.96
N ASN A 128 6.61 8.33 19.06
CA ASN A 128 7.14 9.17 17.99
C ASN A 128 6.49 8.92 16.61
N SER A 129 5.18 8.69 16.60
CA SER A 129 4.41 8.49 15.38
C SER A 129 3.08 9.24 15.46
N THR A 130 2.87 10.11 14.48
CA THR A 130 1.64 10.90 14.32
C THR A 130 0.92 10.46 13.05
N TYR A 131 -0.41 10.26 13.12
CA TYR A 131 -1.24 9.86 12.00
C TYR A 131 -2.27 10.95 11.70
N LEU A 132 -2.13 11.62 10.59
CA LEU A 132 -3.05 12.65 10.12
C LEU A 132 -3.87 12.11 8.94
N HIS A 133 -5.14 12.41 8.90
CA HIS A 133 -6.01 12.01 7.79
C HIS A 133 -6.81 13.20 7.26
N TRP A 134 -7.08 13.20 5.95
CA TRP A 134 -7.72 14.34 5.29
C TRP A 134 -9.15 14.06 4.87
N TYR A 135 -9.43 13.07 4.03
CA TYR A 135 -10.72 12.89 3.40
C TYR A 135 -11.76 12.29 4.34
N PHE A 136 -11.44 11.18 4.98
CA PHE A 136 -12.22 10.58 6.07
C PHE A 136 -11.30 10.02 7.15
N GLY A 137 -11.85 9.75 8.32
CA GLY A 137 -11.14 9.13 9.43
C GLY A 137 -11.97 8.06 10.11
N PRO A 138 -11.40 7.38 11.11
CA PRO A 138 -12.08 6.28 11.81
C PRO A 138 -13.49 6.64 12.30
N SER A 139 -13.62 7.81 12.88
CA SER A 139 -14.87 8.33 13.45
C SER A 139 -15.37 9.61 12.76
N ARG A 140 -14.71 10.02 11.66
CA ARG A 140 -15.07 11.27 10.95
C ARG A 140 -15.52 10.97 9.53
N ARG A 141 -16.59 11.67 9.10
CA ARG A 141 -17.13 11.62 7.73
C ARG A 141 -17.47 10.19 7.28
N LEU A 142 -18.19 9.47 8.11
CA LEU A 142 -18.60 8.08 7.89
C LEU A 142 -19.33 7.87 6.55
N SER A 143 -20.14 8.85 6.09
CA SER A 143 -20.81 8.78 4.79
C SER A 143 -19.82 8.77 3.62
N ASP A 144 -18.74 9.54 3.69
CA ASP A 144 -17.68 9.55 2.68
C ASP A 144 -16.89 8.24 2.73
N LYS A 145 -16.58 7.75 3.93
CA LYS A 145 -15.89 6.47 4.15
C LYS A 145 -16.64 5.27 3.55
N VAL A 146 -17.94 5.14 3.81
CA VAL A 146 -18.75 4.00 3.34
C VAL A 146 -18.89 3.96 1.81
N ARG A 147 -18.85 5.11 1.16
CA ARG A 147 -19.03 5.24 -0.30
C ARG A 147 -17.72 5.40 -1.07
N PHE A 148 -16.60 5.29 -0.37
CA PHE A 148 -15.29 5.42 -0.98
C PHE A 148 -14.83 4.10 -1.59
N SER A 149 -14.41 4.13 -2.84
CA SER A 149 -13.74 3.02 -3.51
C SER A 149 -12.22 3.20 -3.40
N ASN A 150 -11.58 2.43 -2.52
CA ASN A 150 -10.12 2.45 -2.41
C ASN A 150 -9.45 1.95 -3.70
N ASN A 151 -9.97 0.91 -4.34
CA ASN A 151 -9.43 0.38 -5.59
C ASN A 151 -9.38 1.46 -6.68
N LEU A 152 -10.49 2.20 -6.88
CA LEU A 152 -10.50 3.30 -7.85
C LEU A 152 -9.47 4.39 -7.48
N PHE A 153 -9.35 4.72 -6.20
CA PHE A 153 -8.39 5.72 -5.75
C PHE A 153 -6.95 5.25 -5.96
N GLU A 154 -6.67 3.98 -5.67
CA GLU A 154 -5.35 3.38 -5.88
C GLU A 154 -4.98 3.31 -7.36
N CYS A 155 -5.94 3.05 -8.27
CA CYS A 155 -5.71 3.18 -9.71
C CYS A 155 -5.31 4.61 -10.13
N ILE A 156 -5.87 5.64 -9.47
CA ILE A 156 -5.50 7.04 -9.73
C ILE A 156 -4.10 7.36 -9.21
N CYS A 157 -3.68 6.76 -8.11
CA CYS A 157 -2.39 6.98 -7.46
C CYS A 157 -1.37 5.88 -7.77
N ALA A 158 -1.63 5.05 -8.78
CA ALA A 158 -0.77 3.94 -9.15
C ALA A 158 0.62 4.40 -9.60
N ALA A 159 1.63 3.56 -9.39
CA ALA A 159 2.96 3.72 -9.96
C ALA A 159 3.08 2.90 -11.27
N PRO A 160 3.93 3.31 -12.23
CA PRO A 160 4.11 2.61 -13.50
C PRO A 160 5.08 1.42 -13.36
N HIS A 161 4.96 0.67 -12.30
CA HIS A 161 5.76 -0.53 -12.00
C HIS A 161 4.99 -1.45 -11.04
N GLY A 162 5.37 -2.71 -11.00
CA GLY A 162 4.79 -3.69 -10.08
C GLY A 162 5.15 -3.44 -8.61
N THR A 163 4.65 -4.29 -7.74
CA THR A 163 4.91 -4.23 -6.30
C THR A 163 6.40 -4.35 -6.00
N THR A 164 6.92 -3.55 -5.08
CA THR A 164 8.30 -3.68 -4.60
C THR A 164 8.45 -4.98 -3.80
N LEU A 165 9.28 -5.90 -4.30
CA LEU A 165 9.56 -7.21 -3.70
C LEU A 165 10.76 -7.17 -2.76
N GLY A 166 11.62 -6.18 -2.90
CA GLY A 166 12.86 -6.03 -2.13
C GLY A 166 13.80 -5.01 -2.75
N TYR A 167 15.07 -5.13 -2.40
CA TYR A 167 16.13 -4.23 -2.87
C TYR A 167 17.34 -5.03 -3.34
N GLN A 168 18.12 -4.45 -4.24
CA GLN A 168 19.38 -5.04 -4.72
C GLN A 168 20.45 -3.98 -4.94
N TYR A 169 21.71 -4.38 -4.81
CA TYR A 169 22.84 -3.54 -5.17
C TYR A 169 22.94 -3.36 -6.68
N SER A 170 23.22 -2.14 -7.11
CA SER A 170 23.48 -1.78 -8.50
C SER A 170 24.75 -0.93 -8.61
N GLN A 171 25.17 -0.59 -9.84
CA GLN A 171 26.32 0.30 -10.06
C GLN A 171 26.12 1.71 -9.45
N ASN A 172 24.87 2.15 -9.31
CA ASN A 172 24.52 3.50 -8.85
C ASN A 172 23.93 3.51 -7.44
N GLY A 173 24.18 2.47 -6.64
CA GLY A 173 23.63 2.34 -5.29
C GLY A 173 22.60 1.22 -5.18
N ILE A 174 21.74 1.30 -4.19
CA ILE A 174 20.70 0.30 -3.94
C ILE A 174 19.42 0.72 -4.69
N VAL A 175 18.81 -0.21 -5.38
CA VAL A 175 17.58 0.01 -6.16
C VAL A 175 16.50 -0.97 -5.75
N PRO A 176 15.20 -0.59 -5.84
CA PRO A 176 14.11 -1.52 -5.60
C PRO A 176 14.05 -2.59 -6.69
N VAL A 177 13.64 -3.79 -6.30
CA VAL A 177 13.28 -4.89 -7.19
C VAL A 177 11.77 -4.94 -7.27
N PHE A 178 11.23 -4.84 -8.48
CA PHE A 178 9.79 -4.85 -8.72
C PHE A 178 9.31 -6.21 -9.19
N GLY A 179 8.10 -6.56 -8.82
CA GLY A 179 7.35 -7.66 -9.41
C GLY A 179 6.85 -7.32 -10.83
N ASP A 180 6.16 -8.28 -11.42
CA ASP A 180 5.57 -8.11 -12.74
C ASP A 180 4.55 -6.97 -12.75
N THR A 181 4.37 -6.37 -13.91
CA THR A 181 3.34 -5.34 -14.14
C THR A 181 2.14 -5.94 -14.86
N VAL A 182 0.97 -5.34 -14.68
CA VAL A 182 -0.28 -5.79 -15.32
C VAL A 182 -0.14 -5.82 -16.85
N SER A 183 0.24 -4.69 -17.44
CA SER A 183 0.47 -4.56 -18.89
C SER A 183 1.20 -3.27 -19.21
N GLU A 184 1.92 -3.23 -20.32
CA GLU A 184 2.58 -1.99 -20.78
C GLU A 184 1.55 -0.90 -21.14
N LYS A 185 0.37 -1.28 -21.64
CA LYS A 185 -0.73 -0.34 -21.91
C LYS A 185 -1.17 0.38 -20.64
N GLN A 186 -1.30 -0.35 -19.52
CA GLN A 186 -1.67 0.24 -18.24
C GLN A 186 -0.54 1.11 -17.68
N ASN A 187 0.71 0.68 -17.80
CA ASN A 187 1.86 1.47 -17.39
C ASN A 187 1.95 2.80 -18.16
N GLU A 188 1.69 2.79 -19.46
CA GLU A 188 1.66 4.01 -20.26
C GLU A 188 0.52 4.95 -19.81
N PHE A 189 -0.67 4.41 -19.54
CA PHE A 189 -1.77 5.18 -18.98
C PHE A 189 -1.39 5.84 -17.66
N VAL A 190 -0.77 5.09 -16.74
CA VAL A 190 -0.30 5.59 -15.43
C VAL A 190 0.76 6.68 -15.61
N ARG A 191 1.74 6.50 -16.50
CA ARG A 191 2.76 7.55 -16.77
C ARG A 191 2.12 8.85 -17.25
N ARG A 192 1.17 8.77 -18.19
CA ARG A 192 0.43 9.95 -18.67
C ARG A 192 -0.40 10.60 -17.55
N GLN A 193 -1.00 9.81 -16.70
CA GLN A 193 -1.76 10.31 -15.54
C GLN A 193 -0.85 11.07 -14.57
N ILE A 194 0.32 10.52 -14.24
CA ILE A 194 1.32 11.18 -13.41
C ILE A 194 1.77 12.49 -14.04
N GLU A 195 2.07 12.50 -15.34
CA GLU A 195 2.45 13.69 -16.07
C GLU A 195 1.36 14.78 -16.00
N LEU A 196 0.11 14.42 -16.25
CA LEU A 196 -1.01 15.35 -16.16
C LEU A 196 -1.19 15.93 -14.76
N ILE A 197 -1.10 15.09 -13.72
CA ILE A 197 -1.21 15.53 -12.32
C ILE A 197 -0.05 16.47 -11.98
N THR A 198 1.17 16.13 -12.39
CA THR A 198 2.38 16.93 -12.10
C THR A 198 2.33 18.28 -12.82
N ASN A 199 1.94 18.29 -14.09
CA ASN A 199 1.80 19.52 -14.88
C ASN A 199 0.71 20.42 -14.29
N PHE A 200 -0.46 19.85 -13.97
CA PHE A 200 -1.54 20.59 -13.32
C PHE A 200 -1.09 21.20 -11.98
N ALA A 201 -0.43 20.42 -11.12
CA ALA A 201 0.08 20.91 -9.84
C ALA A 201 1.10 22.05 -10.03
N SER A 202 2.02 21.91 -10.99
CA SER A 202 3.03 22.92 -11.31
C SER A 202 2.40 24.22 -11.82
N GLU A 203 1.41 24.13 -12.70
CA GLU A 203 0.66 25.31 -13.20
C GLU A 203 -0.10 26.01 -12.06
N GLN A 204 -0.75 25.24 -11.15
CA GLN A 204 -1.47 25.84 -10.02
C GLN A 204 -0.51 26.55 -9.05
N ILE A 205 0.66 25.98 -8.79
CA ILE A 205 1.67 26.61 -7.91
C ILE A 205 2.22 27.89 -8.54
N ALA A 206 2.39 27.92 -9.87
CA ALA A 206 2.88 29.08 -10.60
C ALA A 206 1.84 30.22 -10.70
N ASP A 207 0.53 29.90 -10.63
CA ASP A 207 -0.53 30.90 -10.70
C ASP A 207 -0.57 31.76 -9.43
N LYS A 208 -0.35 33.07 -9.58
CA LYS A 208 -0.45 34.03 -8.47
C LYS A 208 -1.82 34.01 -7.78
N LYS A 209 -2.89 33.75 -8.54
CA LYS A 209 -4.25 33.64 -8.00
C LYS A 209 -4.43 32.45 -7.07
N PHE A 210 -3.66 31.37 -7.26
CA PHE A 210 -3.70 30.22 -6.38
C PHE A 210 -3.16 30.54 -4.97
N LYS A 211 -2.18 31.44 -4.86
CA LYS A 211 -1.61 31.89 -3.58
C LYS A 211 -2.65 32.64 -2.72
N ASP A 212 -3.60 33.31 -3.38
CA ASP A 212 -4.69 34.01 -2.70
C ASP A 212 -5.94 33.14 -2.49
N PHE A 213 -5.88 31.89 -2.97
CA PHE A 213 -6.99 30.96 -2.89
C PHE A 213 -7.13 30.44 -1.46
N LYS A 214 -8.24 30.77 -0.79
CA LYS A 214 -8.46 30.32 0.59
C LYS A 214 -8.44 28.79 0.65
N LEU A 215 -7.54 28.23 1.44
CA LEU A 215 -7.36 26.79 1.64
C LEU A 215 -8.69 26.06 1.88
N ALA A 216 -9.60 26.66 2.69
CA ALA A 216 -10.93 26.09 2.94
C ALA A 216 -11.82 25.98 1.69
N ARG A 217 -11.60 26.83 0.67
CA ARG A 217 -12.33 26.75 -0.60
C ARG A 217 -11.75 25.63 -1.47
N ALA A 218 -10.42 25.53 -1.54
CA ALA A 218 -9.74 24.45 -2.23
C ALA A 218 -10.17 23.08 -1.66
N GLU A 219 -10.16 22.94 -0.34
CA GLU A 219 -10.60 21.71 0.33
C GLU A 219 -12.04 21.35 -0.01
N ARG A 220 -12.96 22.33 0.03
CA ARG A 220 -14.36 22.09 -0.32
C ARG A 220 -14.54 21.61 -1.76
N MET A 221 -13.85 22.26 -2.70
CA MET A 221 -13.91 21.89 -4.12
C MET A 221 -13.33 20.50 -4.36
N SER A 222 -12.16 20.21 -3.81
CA SER A 222 -11.53 18.89 -3.93
C SER A 222 -12.44 17.78 -3.38
N ARG A 223 -13.05 18.01 -2.22
CA ARG A 223 -14.04 17.07 -1.65
C ARG A 223 -15.27 16.86 -2.53
N GLN A 224 -15.78 17.92 -3.16
CA GLN A 224 -16.91 17.80 -4.09
C GLN A 224 -16.53 16.98 -5.32
N LEU A 225 -15.35 17.21 -5.90
CA LEU A 225 -14.85 16.44 -7.06
C LEU A 225 -14.65 14.96 -6.71
N ILE A 226 -14.07 14.67 -5.55
CA ILE A 226 -13.89 13.29 -5.10
C ILE A 226 -15.24 12.61 -4.86
N ARG A 227 -16.21 13.29 -4.25
CA ARG A 227 -17.57 12.76 -4.10
C ARG A 227 -18.23 12.49 -5.44
N GLN A 228 -18.07 13.38 -6.41
CA GLN A 228 -18.59 13.16 -7.76
C GLN A 228 -17.95 11.92 -8.38
N LEU A 229 -16.63 11.78 -8.29
CA LEU A 229 -15.90 10.62 -8.79
C LEU A 229 -16.37 9.31 -8.13
N MET A 230 -16.54 9.30 -6.80
CA MET A 230 -16.85 8.07 -6.05
C MET A 230 -18.34 7.69 -6.09
N TYR A 231 -19.27 8.66 -6.21
CA TYR A 231 -20.69 8.40 -6.06
C TYR A 231 -21.45 8.44 -7.40
N ARG A 232 -20.99 9.28 -8.33
CA ARG A 232 -21.65 9.52 -9.62
C ARG A 232 -20.60 9.90 -10.66
N PRO A 233 -19.68 8.99 -10.98
CA PRO A 233 -18.67 9.27 -12.02
C PRO A 233 -19.37 9.55 -13.36
N LYS A 234 -18.77 10.45 -14.13
CA LYS A 234 -19.24 10.70 -15.49
C LYS A 234 -18.92 9.49 -16.38
N PRO A 235 -19.72 9.21 -17.43
CA PRO A 235 -19.49 8.09 -18.33
C PRO A 235 -18.06 8.05 -18.91
N GLU A 236 -17.49 9.22 -19.22
CA GLU A 236 -16.14 9.33 -19.77
C GLU A 236 -15.08 8.87 -18.77
N ILE A 237 -15.29 9.14 -17.48
CA ILE A 237 -14.39 8.67 -16.39
C ILE A 237 -14.52 7.15 -16.25
N VAL A 238 -15.74 6.63 -16.26
CA VAL A 238 -15.95 5.18 -16.20
C VAL A 238 -15.27 4.51 -17.39
N ALA A 239 -15.44 5.02 -18.61
CA ALA A 239 -14.79 4.50 -19.81
C ALA A 239 -13.26 4.55 -19.74
N ALA A 240 -12.67 5.57 -19.10
CA ALA A 240 -11.22 5.69 -18.94
C ALA A 240 -10.63 4.64 -17.96
N PHE A 241 -11.38 4.27 -16.94
CA PHE A 241 -10.89 3.35 -15.90
C PHE A 241 -11.40 1.91 -16.04
N GLN A 242 -12.39 1.64 -16.90
CA GLN A 242 -13.01 0.30 -17.03
C GLN A 242 -12.05 -0.80 -17.49
N GLU A 243 -10.94 -0.43 -18.14
CA GLU A 243 -9.92 -1.38 -18.58
C GLU A 243 -8.75 -1.51 -17.59
N MET A 244 -8.72 -0.69 -16.54
CA MET A 244 -7.68 -0.78 -15.53
C MET A 244 -7.93 -1.97 -14.63
N GLN A 245 -6.88 -2.76 -14.44
CA GLN A 245 -6.89 -3.89 -13.54
C GLN A 245 -6.17 -3.49 -12.26
N PHE A 246 -6.76 -3.82 -11.14
CA PHE A 246 -6.19 -3.62 -9.82
C PHE A 246 -5.91 -4.98 -9.17
N CYS A 247 -4.72 -5.15 -8.65
CA CYS A 247 -4.33 -6.33 -7.92
C CYS A 247 -3.83 -5.96 -6.52
N ASP A 248 -4.39 -6.58 -5.49
CA ASP A 248 -3.96 -6.47 -4.10
C ASP A 248 -3.00 -7.62 -3.69
N ASP A 249 -2.51 -8.36 -4.67
CA ASP A 249 -1.62 -9.49 -4.51
C ASP A 249 -0.20 -9.12 -4.97
N ILE A 250 0.83 -9.46 -4.17
CA ILE A 250 2.23 -9.15 -4.50
C ILE A 250 2.76 -9.84 -5.75
N TYR A 251 2.15 -10.92 -6.17
CA TYR A 251 2.48 -11.62 -7.43
C TYR A 251 1.57 -11.23 -8.60
N GLU A 252 0.63 -10.29 -8.34
CA GLU A 252 -0.33 -9.82 -9.34
C GLU A 252 -1.10 -10.96 -10.04
N SER A 253 -1.38 -12.03 -9.27
CA SER A 253 -2.02 -13.24 -9.79
C SER A 253 -3.54 -13.11 -9.94
N TYR A 254 -4.16 -12.17 -9.21
CA TYR A 254 -5.60 -11.96 -9.17
C TYR A 254 -5.95 -10.49 -9.36
N TYR A 255 -6.62 -10.17 -10.44
CA TYR A 255 -7.07 -8.83 -10.76
C TYR A 255 -8.55 -8.65 -10.47
N SER A 256 -8.92 -7.57 -9.80
CA SER A 256 -10.30 -7.09 -9.72
C SER A 256 -10.54 -6.08 -10.85
N ALA A 257 -11.62 -6.24 -11.57
CA ALA A 257 -12.11 -5.27 -12.55
C ALA A 257 -12.86 -4.14 -11.86
#